data_bc55b5b141a0d6289a003ba7a98a8ad7
#
_entry.id   bc55b5b141a0d6289a003ba7a98a8ad7
#
_cell.length_a   1.000
_cell.length_b   1.000
_cell.length_c   1.000
_cell.angle_alpha   90.00
_cell.angle_beta   90.00
_cell.angle_gamma   90.00
#
_symmetry.space_group_name_H-M   'P 1'
#
loop_
_entity.id
_entity.type
_entity.pdbx_description
1 polymer ?
#
loop_
_entity_poly.entity_id
_entity_poly.type
_entity_poly.pdbx_seq_one_letter_code
_entity_poly.pdbx_strand_id
1 'polypeptide(L)'
;LTFEEDFITNSCVFMKIRNEFKDFDGAMAWEVVVEYVKGHKEITTVTGKTFDATFVGSCLFLKGGTPGTKRAERGEYLTGKDFIAAYDTVRGWDEINTGNVKPYIKRQQTPFIALLHCAGIIE
;
A
#
# COMPACT_ATOMS: atom_id res chain seq x y z
N LEU A 1 23.30 17.39 8.49
CA LEU A 1 22.74 17.21 8.15
C LEU A 1 22.10 17.37 7.96
N THR A 2 22.18 17.41 8.27
CA THR A 2 21.42 17.32 7.98
C THR A 2 20.83 17.33 7.64
N PHE A 3 20.75 17.06 7.78
CA PHE A 3 20.12 16.89 7.26
C PHE A 3 19.67 16.55 7.01
N GLU A 4 19.73 16.26 7.05
CA GLU A 4 19.33 15.72 6.75
C GLU A 4 18.68 15.64 6.51
N GLU A 5 18.62 15.64 6.70
CA GLU A 5 17.94 15.40 6.38
C GLU A 5 17.30 15.39 5.85
N ASP A 6 17.19 15.55 5.63
CA ASP A 6 16.59 15.45 5.16
C ASP A 6 16.37 15.00 4.77
N PHE A 7 16.47 14.47 4.71
CA PHE A 7 16.41 13.80 4.45
C PHE A 7 15.89 13.13 4.70
N ILE A 8 16.22 12.62 5.09
CA ILE A 8 15.44 11.73 5.62
C ILE A 8 14.26 11.26 4.95
N THR A 9 13.44 12.02 4.60
CA THR A 9 12.27 11.72 3.82
C THR A 9 12.59 11.10 2.50
N ASN A 10 13.78 11.22 2.08
CA ASN A 10 14.20 10.64 0.82
C ASN A 10 14.09 9.14 0.79
N SER A 11 14.25 8.49 1.94
CA SER A 11 14.13 7.03 1.96
C SER A 11 12.73 6.56 1.61
N CYS A 12 11.72 7.41 1.81
CA CYS A 12 10.34 7.05 1.50
C CYS A 12 10.06 7.07 0.01
N VAL A 13 10.89 7.76 -0.77
CA VAL A 13 10.66 7.93 -2.21
C VAL A 13 11.28 6.82 -3.02
N PHE A 14 12.18 6.04 -2.44
CA PHE A 14 12.93 5.00 -3.14
C PHE A 14 12.55 3.60 -2.69
N MET A 15 11.27 3.39 -2.44
CA MET A 15 10.79 2.08 -2.06
C MET A 15 10.77 1.14 -3.25
N LYS A 16 11.04 -0.12 -2.99
CA LYS A 16 11.00 -1.17 -4.00
C LYS A 16 10.65 -2.49 -3.35
N ILE A 17 10.32 -3.48 -4.18
CA ILE A 17 10.00 -4.82 -3.70
C ILE A 17 11.23 -5.41 -3.01
N ARG A 18 11.03 -5.94 -1.82
CA ARG A 18 12.12 -6.61 -1.10
C ARG A 18 12.51 -7.90 -1.80
N ASN A 19 13.77 -8.28 -1.63
CA ASN A 19 14.30 -9.48 -2.31
C ASN A 19 13.49 -10.73 -2.04
N GLU A 20 12.96 -10.89 -0.84
CA GLU A 20 12.16 -12.06 -0.47
C GLU A 20 10.90 -12.20 -1.32
N PHE A 21 10.44 -11.10 -1.90
CA PHE A 21 9.18 -11.08 -2.64
C PHE A 21 9.37 -10.87 -4.14
N LYS A 22 10.61 -10.93 -4.64
CA LYS A 22 10.87 -10.67 -6.06
C LYS A 22 10.14 -11.62 -7.00
N ASP A 23 9.98 -12.85 -6.58
CA ASP A 23 9.33 -13.86 -7.42
C ASP A 23 7.83 -13.97 -7.18
N PHE A 24 7.29 -13.14 -6.28
CA PHE A 24 5.86 -13.13 -6.02
C PHE A 24 5.13 -12.37 -7.12
N ASP A 25 4.09 -12.99 -7.68
CA ASP A 25 3.19 -12.27 -8.58
C ASP A 25 2.09 -11.58 -7.76
N GLY A 26 1.15 -10.93 -8.45
CA GLY A 26 0.09 -10.19 -7.79
C GLY A 26 -0.78 -11.05 -6.89
N ALA A 27 -1.09 -12.26 -7.32
CA ALA A 27 -1.93 -13.16 -6.53
C ALA A 27 -1.22 -13.56 -5.22
N MET A 28 0.06 -13.85 -5.30
CA MET A 28 0.85 -14.21 -4.12
C MET A 28 0.97 -13.02 -3.17
N ALA A 29 1.22 -11.82 -3.73
CA ALA A 29 1.33 -10.61 -2.92
C ALA A 29 -0.01 -10.29 -2.25
N TRP A 30 -1.11 -10.50 -2.95
CA TRP A 30 -2.44 -10.29 -2.39
C TRP A 30 -2.68 -11.19 -1.17
N GLU A 31 -2.25 -12.45 -1.25
CA GLU A 31 -2.38 -13.36 -0.12
C GLU A 31 -1.58 -12.89 1.09
N VAL A 32 -0.38 -12.38 0.87
CA VAL A 32 0.44 -11.83 1.96
C VAL A 32 -0.28 -10.66 2.63
N VAL A 33 -0.84 -9.76 1.83
CA VAL A 33 -1.57 -8.60 2.35
C VAL A 33 -2.80 -9.03 3.12
N VAL A 34 -3.56 -9.99 2.59
CA VAL A 34 -4.77 -10.47 3.25
C VAL A 34 -4.43 -11.09 4.61
N GLU A 35 -3.39 -11.91 4.67
CA GLU A 35 -2.97 -12.51 5.93
C GLU A 35 -2.52 -11.44 6.92
N TYR A 36 -1.81 -10.42 6.46
CA TYR A 36 -1.41 -9.33 7.33
C TYR A 36 -2.63 -8.62 7.91
N VAL A 37 -3.62 -8.32 7.08
CA VAL A 37 -4.82 -7.60 7.52
C VAL A 37 -5.63 -8.42 8.51
N LYS A 38 -5.66 -9.75 8.34
CA LYS A 38 -6.36 -10.61 9.29
C LYS A 38 -5.81 -10.49 10.71
N GLY A 39 -4.53 -10.22 10.83
CA GLY A 39 -3.88 -10.05 12.14
C GLY A 39 -3.71 -8.60 12.57
N HIS A 40 -3.87 -7.65 11.65
CA HIS A 40 -3.61 -6.23 11.92
C HIS A 40 -4.70 -5.40 11.24
N LYS A 41 -5.67 -4.96 12.02
CA LYS A 41 -6.81 -4.23 11.43
C LYS A 41 -6.53 -2.77 11.16
N GLU A 42 -5.37 -2.27 11.57
CA GLU A 42 -5.02 -0.88 11.36
C GLU A 42 -3.79 -0.80 10.46
N ILE A 43 -3.89 0.04 9.43
CA ILE A 43 -2.82 0.26 8.45
C ILE A 43 -2.32 1.68 8.59
N THR A 44 -1.01 1.86 8.61
CA THR A 44 -0.40 3.18 8.74
C THR A 44 0.40 3.51 7.49
N THR A 45 0.17 4.70 6.94
CA THR A 45 0.94 5.17 5.79
C THR A 45 2.33 5.60 6.23
N VAL A 46 3.23 5.75 5.25
CA VAL A 46 4.60 6.23 5.55
C VAL A 46 4.60 7.64 6.12
N THR A 47 3.54 8.41 5.89
CA THR A 47 3.42 9.77 6.44
C THR A 47 2.69 9.79 7.79
N GLY A 48 2.35 8.63 8.33
CA GLY A 48 1.79 8.53 9.68
C GLY A 48 0.27 8.56 9.76
N LYS A 49 -0.43 8.60 8.65
CA LYS A 49 -1.89 8.52 8.66
C LYS A 49 -2.34 7.09 8.83
N THR A 50 -3.43 6.87 9.54
CA THR A 50 -3.95 5.52 9.77
C THR A 50 -5.34 5.35 9.22
N PHE A 51 -5.67 4.12 8.87
CA PHE A 51 -7.02 3.74 8.51
C PHE A 51 -7.26 2.29 8.88
N ASP A 52 -8.54 1.96 9.07
CA ASP A 52 -8.94 0.60 9.42
C ASP A 52 -9.06 -0.22 8.15
N ALA A 53 -8.63 -1.47 8.19
CA ALA A 53 -8.72 -2.39 7.07
C ALA A 53 -9.41 -3.66 7.53
N THR A 54 -10.44 -4.08 6.80
CA THR A 54 -11.20 -5.29 7.09
C THR A 54 -11.40 -6.08 5.81
N PHE A 55 -11.14 -7.37 5.86
CA PHE A 55 -11.32 -8.22 4.70
C PHE A 55 -12.78 -8.65 4.62
N VAL A 56 -13.46 -8.28 3.53
CA VAL A 56 -14.89 -8.56 3.33
C VAL A 56 -15.05 -9.21 1.97
N GLY A 57 -15.44 -10.48 1.96
CA GLY A 57 -15.50 -11.23 0.71
C GLY A 57 -14.14 -11.32 0.05
N SER A 58 -14.01 -10.79 -1.14
CA SER A 58 -12.73 -10.77 -1.85
C SER A 58 -12.12 -9.37 -1.91
N CYS A 59 -12.58 -8.46 -1.05
CA CYS A 59 -12.17 -7.07 -1.04
C CYS A 59 -11.66 -6.65 0.33
N LEU A 60 -10.84 -5.61 0.36
CA LEU A 60 -10.50 -4.93 1.60
C LEU A 60 -11.34 -3.68 1.73
N PHE A 61 -12.02 -3.54 2.85
CA PHE A 61 -12.75 -2.31 3.18
C PHE A 61 -11.83 -1.43 3.99
N LEU A 62 -11.59 -0.21 3.51
CA LEU A 62 -10.61 0.72 4.07
C LEU A 62 -11.32 1.99 4.50
N LYS A 63 -11.20 2.36 5.78
CA LYS A 63 -11.85 3.56 6.29
C LYS A 63 -10.90 4.34 7.18
N GLY A 64 -10.76 5.62 6.92
CA GLY A 64 -9.88 6.49 7.70
C GLY A 64 -9.03 7.36 6.81
N GLY A 65 -7.87 7.76 7.32
CA GLY A 65 -6.93 8.60 6.60
C GLY A 65 -7.20 10.07 6.83
N THR A 66 -7.07 10.88 5.78
CA THR A 66 -7.23 12.33 5.89
C THR A 66 -8.69 12.71 6.12
N PRO A 67 -8.99 13.45 7.20
CA PRO A 67 -10.38 13.87 7.45
C PRO A 67 -10.96 14.65 6.28
N GLY A 68 -12.25 14.48 6.05
CA GLY A 68 -12.95 15.15 4.96
C GLY A 68 -12.91 14.42 3.64
N THR A 69 -12.16 13.33 3.56
CA THR A 69 -12.14 12.52 2.34
C THR A 69 -13.23 11.47 2.38
N LYS A 70 -13.60 10.96 1.21
CA LYS A 70 -14.60 9.89 1.11
C LYS A 70 -14.16 8.66 1.91
N ARG A 71 -12.88 8.32 1.85
CA ARG A 71 -12.36 7.16 2.58
C ARG A 71 -12.52 7.35 4.09
N ALA A 72 -12.28 8.56 4.59
CA ALA A 72 -12.41 8.83 6.02
C ALA A 72 -13.85 8.78 6.49
N GLU A 73 -14.78 9.22 5.66
CA GLU A 73 -16.18 9.34 6.06
C GLU A 73 -17.02 8.10 5.78
N ARG A 74 -16.79 7.46 4.64
CA ARG A 74 -17.61 6.33 4.21
C ARG A 74 -16.83 5.04 4.03
N GLY A 75 -15.52 5.15 3.86
CA GLY A 75 -14.69 4.02 3.51
C GLY A 75 -14.74 3.71 2.02
N GLU A 76 -13.81 2.91 1.59
CA GLU A 76 -13.70 2.50 0.19
C GLU A 76 -13.26 1.04 0.13
N TYR A 77 -13.58 0.37 -0.97
CA TYR A 77 -13.17 -1.01 -1.18
C TYR A 77 -11.99 -1.06 -2.15
N LEU A 78 -11.01 -1.88 -1.80
CA LEU A 78 -9.93 -2.24 -2.71
C LEU A 78 -10.12 -3.71 -3.06
N THR A 79 -10.44 -3.99 -4.31
CA THR A 79 -10.66 -5.37 -4.74
C THR A 79 -9.34 -6.08 -4.93
N GLY A 80 -9.35 -7.40 -4.71
CA GLY A 80 -8.17 -8.21 -4.99
C GLY A 80 -7.76 -8.10 -6.46
N LYS A 81 -8.74 -8.02 -7.36
CA LYS A 81 -8.48 -7.88 -8.79
C LYS A 81 -7.66 -6.62 -9.09
N ASP A 82 -8.08 -5.49 -8.52
CA ASP A 82 -7.37 -4.23 -8.77
C ASP A 82 -5.99 -4.25 -8.15
N PHE A 83 -5.86 -4.79 -6.94
CA PHE A 83 -4.56 -4.92 -6.30
C PHE A 83 -3.61 -5.78 -7.14
N ILE A 84 -4.08 -6.93 -7.58
CA ILE A 84 -3.27 -7.89 -8.34
C ILE A 84 -2.80 -7.26 -9.65
N ALA A 85 -3.70 -6.58 -10.36
CA ALA A 85 -3.35 -5.94 -11.64
C ALA A 85 -2.30 -4.85 -11.43
N ALA A 86 -2.46 -4.03 -10.39
CA ALA A 86 -1.51 -2.97 -10.10
C ALA A 86 -0.15 -3.56 -9.69
N TYR A 87 -0.17 -4.56 -8.82
CA TYR A 87 1.08 -5.16 -8.36
C TYR A 87 1.84 -5.79 -9.52
N ASP A 88 1.16 -6.52 -10.39
CA ASP A 88 1.81 -7.16 -11.54
C ASP A 88 2.43 -6.13 -12.48
N THR A 89 1.87 -4.93 -12.52
CA THR A 89 2.41 -3.84 -13.35
C THR A 89 3.69 -3.26 -12.74
N VAL A 90 3.71 -3.06 -11.41
CA VAL A 90 4.79 -2.31 -10.78
C VAL A 90 5.89 -3.16 -10.18
N ARG A 91 5.72 -4.46 -10.11
CA ARG A 91 6.63 -5.34 -9.37
C ARG A 91 8.07 -5.30 -9.86
N GLY A 92 8.30 -4.95 -11.10
CA GLY A 92 9.65 -4.87 -11.65
C GLY A 92 10.28 -3.48 -11.59
N TRP A 93 9.58 -2.52 -10.98
CA TRP A 93 10.08 -1.15 -10.96
C TRP A 93 11.14 -0.96 -9.88
N ASP A 94 12.12 -0.09 -10.18
CA ASP A 94 13.18 0.24 -9.24
C ASP A 94 12.68 1.17 -8.15
N GLU A 95 11.62 1.91 -8.41
CA GLU A 95 11.08 2.87 -7.46
C GLU A 95 9.56 2.80 -7.48
N ILE A 96 8.96 2.53 -6.32
CA ILE A 96 7.51 2.39 -6.18
C ILE A 96 7.06 3.42 -5.14
N ASN A 97 6.21 4.36 -5.54
CA ASN A 97 5.67 5.37 -4.64
C ASN A 97 4.26 5.74 -5.07
N THR A 98 3.56 6.52 -4.25
CA THR A 98 2.17 6.88 -4.52
C THR A 98 2.01 7.64 -5.83
N GLY A 99 3.01 8.42 -6.20
CA GLY A 99 2.94 9.21 -7.43
C GLY A 99 3.00 8.36 -8.68
N ASN A 100 3.95 7.42 -8.74
CA ASN A 100 4.11 6.66 -9.97
C ASN A 100 3.18 5.46 -10.09
N VAL A 101 2.55 5.00 -8.99
CA VAL A 101 1.55 3.93 -9.09
C VAL A 101 0.14 4.47 -9.37
N LYS A 102 -0.08 5.77 -9.19
CA LYS A 102 -1.39 6.38 -9.29
C LYS A 102 -2.16 6.01 -10.57
N PRO A 103 -1.55 6.01 -11.76
CA PRO A 103 -2.30 5.69 -12.98
C PRO A 103 -2.83 4.26 -13.02
N TYR A 104 -2.31 3.38 -12.17
CA TYR A 104 -2.59 1.95 -12.25
C TYR A 104 -3.55 1.45 -11.18
N ILE A 105 -3.92 2.29 -10.21
CA ILE A 105 -4.79 1.84 -9.12
C ILE A 105 -5.86 2.86 -8.73
N LYS A 106 -6.19 3.77 -9.59
CA LYS A 106 -7.34 4.68 -9.47
C LYS A 106 -7.62 5.17 -8.06
N ARG A 107 -6.98 6.25 -7.65
CA ARG A 107 -7.28 6.92 -6.37
C ARG A 107 -7.03 6.08 -5.12
N GLN A 108 -6.54 4.86 -5.28
CA GLN A 108 -6.22 4.02 -4.13
C GLN A 108 -4.73 3.80 -3.98
N GLN A 109 -3.93 4.71 -4.55
CA GLN A 109 -2.48 4.62 -4.48
C GLN A 109 -1.96 4.68 -3.04
N THR A 110 -2.57 5.50 -2.19
CA THR A 110 -2.12 5.61 -0.81
C THR A 110 -2.33 4.32 -0.03
N PRO A 111 -3.54 3.72 -0.01
CA PRO A 111 -3.70 2.44 0.68
C PRO A 111 -2.91 1.30 0.02
N PHE A 112 -2.75 1.33 -1.30
CA PHE A 112 -1.97 0.30 -1.98
C PHE A 112 -0.53 0.27 -1.45
N ILE A 113 0.13 1.43 -1.43
CA ILE A 113 1.51 1.53 -0.93
C ILE A 113 1.56 1.21 0.57
N ALA A 114 0.60 1.70 1.34
CA ALA A 114 0.57 1.44 2.77
C ALA A 114 0.44 -0.04 3.07
N LEU A 115 -0.40 -0.77 2.34
CA LEU A 115 -0.55 -2.20 2.52
C LEU A 115 0.73 -2.95 2.19
N LEU A 116 1.37 -2.60 1.07
CA LEU A 116 2.64 -3.24 0.70
C LEU A 116 3.71 -2.97 1.74
N HIS A 117 3.77 -1.76 2.25
CA HIS A 117 4.77 -1.39 3.25
C HIS A 117 4.52 -2.08 4.58
N CYS A 118 3.28 -2.05 5.08
CA CYS A 118 2.94 -2.67 6.35
C CYS A 118 3.10 -4.19 6.31
N ALA A 119 2.78 -4.81 5.19
CA ALA A 119 2.95 -6.25 5.04
C ALA A 119 4.40 -6.65 4.80
N GLY A 120 5.30 -5.68 4.68
CA GLY A 120 6.73 -5.95 4.53
C GLY A 120 7.16 -6.31 3.12
N ILE A 121 6.34 -6.05 2.12
CA ILE A 121 6.65 -6.39 0.73
C ILE A 121 7.59 -5.36 0.10
N ILE A 122 7.43 -4.10 0.46
CA ILE A 122 8.32 -3.03 -0.02
C ILE A 122 9.05 -2.40 1.15
N GLU A 123 10.19 -1.78 0.83
CA GLU A 123 10.98 -1.07 1.82
C GLU A 123 11.61 0.18 1.22
#